data_20804bc23f322ccf92b95bcc8d25d97e
#
_entry.id   20804bc23f322ccf92b95bcc8d25d97e
#
_cell.length_a   1.000
_cell.length_b   1.000
_cell.length_c   1.000
_cell.angle_alpha   90.00
_cell.angle_beta   90.00
_cell.angle_gamma   90.00
#
_symmetry.space_group_name_H-M   'P 1'
#
loop_
_entity.id
_entity.type
_entity.pdbx_description
1 polymer ?
#
loop_
_entity_poly.entity_id
_entity_poly.type
_entity_poly.pdbx_seq_one_letter_code
_entity_poly.pdbx_strand_id
1 'polypeptide(L)'
;MTGSFRKMAGGGGCVAVLAACLVALATGAEIQRNERGKTMIPGNSVINLGQQTNTWRPLAKTTANLTDVRSIKSTFEFRTFDPEGVVFYGDNHSGEEWFILALHGGVPEIQIYKADILVSATGGPRLDDGQWHLMEVSTEGKFVLLEVDGSKALTVGLHSQEVKEVITGQLRLALGGILIDSSRLLVPLRPEMDGCVRAGSWLDLTEPWEMVEGGAELRPCLEAIQRGSYFPGSGFAVFNVSALRIEAPKGRVDIVLGGDFAQMNGTVLSLRGGDHALALGLEINNHSQTMLFTYGKTEITMSAITKKLRLMFRERFFAVSYDGDYLIDSATDPTVEQSIWREGHLAIGGLLGEEEDAVGSNFLVGCLEKVVVQGKQLDMDLSDKDVSISSHSCPVR
;
A
#
# COMPACT_ATOMS: atom_id res chain seq x y z
N MET A 1 -31.70 2.96 -78.59
CA MET A 1 -31.23 1.61 -78.97
C MET A 1 -30.29 1.15 -77.88
N THR A 2 -30.83 0.38 -77.03
CA THR A 2 -30.48 -1.01 -76.73
C THR A 2 -29.01 -1.29 -76.35
N GLY A 3 -28.80 -1.69 -75.16
CA GLY A 3 -28.12 -2.86 -74.71
C GLY A 3 -27.08 -2.59 -73.61
N SER A 4 -27.20 -3.12 -72.61
CA SER A 4 -27.19 -4.47 -72.07
C SER A 4 -26.19 -4.53 -70.86
N PHE A 5 -26.68 -5.06 -69.83
CA PHE A 5 -25.96 -5.42 -68.54
C PHE A 5 -24.83 -6.39 -68.77
N ARG A 6 -23.75 -6.21 -67.99
CA ARG A 6 -22.96 -7.35 -67.47
C ARG A 6 -22.38 -7.07 -66.11
N LYS A 7 -22.78 -7.84 -65.12
CA LYS A 7 -22.20 -8.06 -63.83
C LYS A 7 -20.84 -8.73 -64.00
N MET A 8 -19.80 -8.24 -63.28
CA MET A 8 -18.67 -9.08 -62.90
C MET A 8 -18.35 -8.84 -61.42
N ALA A 9 -18.41 -9.92 -60.70
CA ALA A 9 -17.95 -10.05 -59.33
C ALA A 9 -16.42 -10.10 -59.33
N GLY A 10 -15.80 -9.34 -58.42
CA GLY A 10 -14.37 -9.40 -58.18
C GLY A 10 -14.13 -9.12 -56.70
N GLY A 11 -13.70 -10.15 -56.00
CA GLY A 11 -13.46 -10.16 -54.59
C GLY A 11 -12.30 -9.21 -54.19
N GLY A 12 -12.61 -8.32 -53.29
CA GLY A 12 -11.64 -7.52 -52.60
C GLY A 12 -11.48 -8.07 -51.17
N GLY A 13 -10.34 -8.70 -50.93
CA GLY A 13 -10.02 -9.24 -49.63
C GLY A 13 -9.96 -8.12 -48.58
N CYS A 14 -10.78 -8.24 -47.57
CA CYS A 14 -10.60 -7.51 -46.30
C CYS A 14 -9.30 -7.98 -45.68
N VAL A 15 -8.29 -7.14 -45.73
CA VAL A 15 -7.12 -7.24 -44.86
C VAL A 15 -7.63 -6.89 -43.44
N ALA A 16 -7.91 -7.91 -42.65
CA ALA A 16 -8.16 -7.79 -41.24
C ALA A 16 -6.79 -7.45 -40.59
N VAL A 17 -6.61 -6.18 -40.23
CA VAL A 17 -5.56 -5.77 -39.34
C VAL A 17 -5.94 -6.33 -37.96
N LEU A 18 -5.37 -7.47 -37.60
CA LEU A 18 -5.34 -8.00 -36.24
C LEU A 18 -4.45 -7.07 -35.43
N ALA A 19 -5.07 -6.04 -34.84
CA ALA A 19 -4.51 -5.38 -33.70
C ALA A 19 -4.53 -6.40 -32.55
N ALA A 20 -3.41 -7.05 -32.33
CA ALA A 20 -3.18 -7.83 -31.13
C ALA A 20 -3.14 -6.87 -29.94
N CYS A 21 -4.29 -6.57 -29.34
CA CYS A 21 -4.35 -6.10 -27.97
C CYS A 21 -3.82 -7.25 -27.11
N LEU A 22 -2.57 -7.13 -26.70
CA LEU A 22 -2.04 -7.84 -25.54
C LEU A 22 -2.80 -7.29 -24.33
N VAL A 23 -3.97 -7.85 -24.06
CA VAL A 23 -4.63 -7.75 -22.78
C VAL A 23 -3.76 -8.56 -21.84
N ALA A 24 -2.94 -7.88 -21.04
CA ALA A 24 -2.38 -8.48 -19.85
C ALA A 24 -3.57 -8.98 -19.02
N LEU A 25 -3.73 -10.28 -18.95
CA LEU A 25 -4.69 -10.94 -18.07
C LEU A 25 -4.18 -10.70 -16.64
N ALA A 26 -4.47 -9.53 -16.08
CA ALA A 26 -4.51 -9.36 -14.66
C ALA A 26 -5.62 -10.32 -14.17
N THR A 27 -5.25 -11.36 -13.45
CA THR A 27 -6.19 -12.24 -12.75
C THR A 27 -6.80 -11.44 -11.59
N GLY A 28 -7.68 -10.49 -11.94
CA GLY A 28 -8.52 -9.78 -11.00
C GLY A 28 -9.54 -10.75 -10.41
N ALA A 29 -9.83 -10.61 -9.13
CA ALA A 29 -10.91 -11.34 -8.48
C ALA A 29 -12.22 -11.08 -9.23
N GLU A 30 -12.92 -12.13 -9.67
CA GLU A 30 -14.26 -11.98 -10.26
C GLU A 30 -15.23 -11.49 -9.18
N ILE A 31 -15.62 -10.22 -9.30
CA ILE A 31 -16.56 -9.59 -8.38
C ILE A 31 -17.99 -10.01 -8.77
N GLN A 32 -18.67 -10.73 -7.88
CA GLN A 32 -20.07 -11.10 -8.04
C GLN A 32 -20.92 -10.29 -7.07
N ARG A 33 -22.11 -9.84 -7.51
CA ARG A 33 -23.11 -9.22 -6.64
C ARG A 33 -24.15 -10.27 -6.26
N ASN A 34 -24.41 -10.41 -4.96
CA ASN A 34 -25.49 -11.27 -4.49
C ASN A 34 -26.86 -10.56 -4.64
N GLU A 35 -27.94 -11.31 -4.38
CA GLU A 35 -29.33 -10.81 -4.44
C GLU A 35 -29.62 -9.59 -3.56
N ARG A 36 -28.77 -9.31 -2.56
CA ARG A 36 -28.85 -8.14 -1.68
C ARG A 36 -27.98 -6.97 -2.13
N GLY A 37 -27.38 -7.05 -3.32
CA GLY A 37 -26.52 -6.02 -3.88
C GLY A 37 -25.12 -5.93 -3.26
N LYS A 38 -24.72 -6.88 -2.39
CA LYS A 38 -23.40 -6.94 -1.79
C LYS A 38 -22.39 -7.50 -2.76
N THR A 39 -21.21 -6.91 -2.77
CA THR A 39 -20.07 -7.37 -3.57
C THR A 39 -19.44 -8.58 -2.88
N MET A 40 -19.36 -9.69 -3.60
CA MET A 40 -18.81 -10.94 -3.09
C MET A 40 -17.52 -11.31 -3.85
N ILE A 41 -16.55 -11.82 -3.12
CA ILE A 41 -15.27 -12.31 -3.64
C ILE A 41 -15.20 -13.81 -3.35
N PRO A 42 -14.91 -14.67 -4.34
CA PRO A 42 -14.65 -16.08 -4.09
C PRO A 42 -13.49 -16.27 -3.11
N GLY A 43 -13.58 -17.24 -2.21
CA GLY A 43 -12.60 -17.48 -1.16
C GLY A 43 -11.19 -17.83 -1.64
N ASN A 44 -11.06 -18.25 -2.90
CA ASN A 44 -9.78 -18.55 -3.56
C ASN A 44 -9.24 -17.40 -4.43
N SER A 45 -9.82 -16.22 -4.36
CA SER A 45 -9.41 -15.06 -5.13
C SER A 45 -8.07 -14.48 -4.65
N VAL A 46 -7.41 -13.76 -5.56
CA VAL A 46 -6.26 -12.91 -5.18
C VAL A 46 -6.78 -11.56 -4.72
N ILE A 47 -6.43 -11.17 -3.50
CA ILE A 47 -6.93 -9.96 -2.84
C ILE A 47 -5.74 -9.06 -2.48
N ASN A 48 -5.79 -7.81 -2.97
CA ASN A 48 -4.85 -6.77 -2.54
C ASN A 48 -5.38 -6.11 -1.25
N LEU A 49 -4.65 -6.21 -0.16
CA LEU A 49 -5.02 -5.67 1.14
C LEU A 49 -4.80 -4.15 1.24
N GLY A 50 -3.87 -3.60 0.46
CA GLY A 50 -3.46 -2.20 0.50
C GLY A 50 -4.44 -1.21 -0.15
N GLN A 51 -5.74 -1.38 0.05
CA GLN A 51 -6.79 -0.58 -0.60
C GLN A 51 -7.52 0.37 0.33
N GLN A 52 -7.14 0.42 1.60
CA GLN A 52 -7.74 1.31 2.59
C GLN A 52 -6.64 2.14 3.24
N THR A 53 -6.99 3.30 3.74
CA THR A 53 -6.07 4.20 4.42
C THR A 53 -6.59 4.52 5.82
N ASN A 54 -5.69 4.51 6.81
CA ASN A 54 -5.94 4.93 8.19
C ASN A 54 -7.21 4.36 8.83
N THR A 55 -7.59 3.11 8.48
CA THR A 55 -8.81 2.49 8.99
C THR A 55 -8.53 1.08 9.51
N TRP A 56 -9.14 0.76 10.64
CA TRP A 56 -9.16 -0.58 11.20
C TRP A 56 -10.20 -1.48 10.54
N ARG A 57 -11.05 -0.94 9.67
CA ARG A 57 -12.07 -1.73 8.98
C ARG A 57 -11.43 -2.74 8.05
N PRO A 58 -11.85 -4.00 8.08
CA PRO A 58 -11.32 -4.98 7.16
C PRO A 58 -11.76 -4.70 5.72
N LEU A 59 -10.92 -5.07 4.77
CA LEU A 59 -11.25 -5.02 3.35
C LEU A 59 -12.37 -6.00 2.99
N ALA A 60 -12.27 -7.22 3.52
CA ALA A 60 -13.25 -8.27 3.28
C ALA A 60 -13.53 -9.06 4.55
N LYS A 61 -14.76 -9.56 4.68
CA LYS A 61 -15.18 -10.41 5.79
C LYS A 61 -16.07 -11.56 5.31
N THR A 62 -16.11 -12.62 6.08
CA THR A 62 -17.08 -13.71 5.93
C THR A 62 -17.56 -14.20 7.29
N THR A 63 -18.65 -14.97 7.29
CA THR A 63 -19.17 -15.60 8.50
C THR A 63 -19.36 -17.09 8.23
N ALA A 64 -18.76 -17.92 9.04
CA ALA A 64 -18.88 -19.37 8.99
C ALA A 64 -19.71 -19.90 10.15
N ASN A 65 -20.61 -20.86 9.89
CA ASN A 65 -21.32 -21.60 10.92
C ASN A 65 -20.61 -22.92 11.14
N LEU A 66 -20.07 -23.11 12.33
CA LEU A 66 -19.39 -24.35 12.70
C LEU A 66 -20.27 -25.19 13.61
N THR A 67 -20.27 -26.49 13.39
CA THR A 67 -20.94 -27.46 14.23
C THR A 67 -19.97 -28.57 14.59
N ASP A 68 -19.67 -28.71 15.88
CA ASP A 68 -18.86 -29.80 16.44
C ASP A 68 -17.45 -29.94 15.82
N VAL A 69 -16.81 -28.83 15.49
CA VAL A 69 -15.46 -28.81 14.95
C VAL A 69 -14.44 -28.89 16.08
N ARG A 70 -13.48 -29.82 15.98
CA ARG A 70 -12.43 -30.01 17.00
C ARG A 70 -11.14 -29.26 16.71
N SER A 71 -10.87 -28.99 15.47
CA SER A 71 -9.75 -28.16 15.04
C SER A 71 -10.14 -27.41 13.79
N ILE A 72 -9.56 -26.23 13.62
CA ILE A 72 -9.75 -25.40 12.44
C ILE A 72 -8.39 -25.11 11.84
N LYS A 73 -8.37 -24.96 10.53
CA LYS A 73 -7.18 -24.69 9.77
C LYS A 73 -7.51 -23.66 8.68
N SER A 74 -6.67 -22.64 8.56
CA SER A 74 -6.72 -21.69 7.46
C SER A 74 -5.36 -21.70 6.76
N THR A 75 -5.39 -21.87 5.44
CA THR A 75 -4.18 -21.93 4.61
C THR A 75 -4.31 -20.94 3.49
N PHE A 76 -3.30 -20.10 3.29
CA PHE A 76 -3.27 -19.08 2.23
C PHE A 76 -1.83 -18.69 1.90
N GLU A 77 -1.62 -18.11 0.74
CA GLU A 77 -0.34 -17.49 0.41
C GLU A 77 -0.42 -15.98 0.62
N PHE A 78 0.64 -15.41 1.16
CA PHE A 78 0.76 -13.99 1.47
C PHE A 78 2.07 -13.43 0.91
N ARG A 79 2.03 -12.20 0.39
CA ARG A 79 3.20 -11.51 -0.16
C ARG A 79 3.16 -10.03 0.15
N THR A 80 4.25 -9.48 0.70
CA THR A 80 4.38 -8.06 0.98
C THR A 80 5.83 -7.58 1.01
N PHE A 81 6.03 -6.26 0.90
CA PHE A 81 7.21 -5.54 1.37
C PHE A 81 6.92 -4.68 2.60
N ASP A 82 5.66 -4.63 3.03
CA ASP A 82 5.24 -3.88 4.19
C ASP A 82 5.62 -4.62 5.48
N PRO A 83 6.37 -3.99 6.40
CA PRO A 83 6.75 -4.64 7.64
C PRO A 83 5.67 -4.62 8.72
N GLU A 84 4.59 -3.85 8.53
CA GLU A 84 3.57 -3.62 9.55
C GLU A 84 2.17 -3.83 8.98
N GLY A 85 1.25 -4.32 9.80
CA GLY A 85 -0.18 -4.31 9.46
C GLY A 85 -0.90 -5.63 9.70
N VAL A 86 -2.24 -5.57 9.67
CA VAL A 86 -3.12 -6.71 9.93
C VAL A 86 -3.34 -7.52 8.65
N VAL A 87 -3.07 -8.81 8.71
CA VAL A 87 -3.30 -9.75 7.59
C VAL A 87 -4.63 -10.46 7.71
N PHE A 88 -4.85 -11.13 8.85
CA PHE A 88 -6.00 -12.01 9.07
C PHE A 88 -6.55 -11.86 10.48
N TYR A 89 -7.85 -11.88 10.60
CA TYR A 89 -8.60 -11.73 11.84
C TYR A 89 -9.71 -12.77 11.92
N GLY A 90 -10.02 -13.24 13.14
CA GLY A 90 -11.17 -14.07 13.41
C GLY A 90 -11.74 -13.83 14.81
N ASP A 91 -13.06 -13.95 14.97
CA ASP A 91 -13.74 -13.87 16.27
C ASP A 91 -14.99 -14.75 16.36
N ASN A 92 -15.54 -14.88 17.59
CA ASN A 92 -16.73 -15.65 17.91
C ASN A 92 -18.05 -14.89 17.70
N HIS A 93 -18.17 -14.04 16.70
CA HIS A 93 -19.32 -13.23 16.36
C HIS A 93 -19.67 -12.11 17.38
N SER A 94 -19.56 -12.36 18.68
CA SER A 94 -19.73 -11.31 19.70
C SER A 94 -18.51 -10.40 19.82
N GLY A 95 -17.35 -10.85 19.32
CA GLY A 95 -16.06 -10.19 19.50
C GLY A 95 -15.50 -10.33 20.92
N GLU A 96 -16.08 -11.21 21.73
CA GLU A 96 -15.57 -11.49 23.09
C GLU A 96 -14.27 -12.29 23.04
N GLU A 97 -14.20 -13.26 22.13
CA GLU A 97 -12.97 -14.01 21.84
C GLU A 97 -12.52 -13.71 20.43
N TRP A 98 -11.24 -13.42 20.25
CA TRP A 98 -10.71 -13.04 18.96
C TRP A 98 -9.24 -13.43 18.77
N PHE A 99 -8.84 -13.50 17.51
CA PHE A 99 -7.52 -13.82 17.03
C PHE A 99 -7.11 -12.83 15.94
N ILE A 100 -5.85 -12.41 15.96
CA ILE A 100 -5.25 -11.55 14.94
C ILE A 100 -3.92 -12.14 14.52
N LEU A 101 -3.69 -12.22 13.20
CA LEU A 101 -2.38 -12.40 12.59
C LEU A 101 -2.00 -11.09 11.91
N ALA A 102 -0.87 -10.55 12.30
CA ALA A 102 -0.31 -9.31 11.78
C ALA A 102 1.18 -9.48 11.46
N LEU A 103 1.78 -8.49 10.79
CA LEU A 103 3.22 -8.30 10.81
C LEU A 103 3.58 -7.15 11.75
N HIS A 104 4.66 -7.36 12.49
CA HIS A 104 5.31 -6.35 13.33
C HIS A 104 6.82 -6.40 13.07
N GLY A 105 7.37 -5.31 12.52
CA GLY A 105 8.77 -5.27 12.08
C GLY A 105 9.11 -6.32 11.00
N GLY A 106 8.15 -6.69 10.15
CA GLY A 106 8.29 -7.70 9.10
C GLY A 106 8.20 -9.16 9.58
N VAL A 107 7.97 -9.39 10.87
CA VAL A 107 7.88 -10.72 11.48
C VAL A 107 6.44 -10.98 11.89
N PRO A 108 5.92 -12.23 11.72
CA PRO A 108 4.58 -12.58 12.18
C PRO A 108 4.37 -12.30 13.67
N GLU A 109 3.24 -11.68 13.98
CA GLU A 109 2.72 -11.48 15.33
C GLU A 109 1.30 -12.05 15.42
N ILE A 110 1.05 -12.84 16.47
CA ILE A 110 -0.27 -13.34 16.81
C ILE A 110 -0.70 -12.72 18.13
N GLN A 111 -1.89 -12.13 18.14
CA GLN A 111 -2.58 -11.73 19.36
C GLN A 111 -3.87 -12.51 19.51
N ILE A 112 -4.14 -13.03 20.70
CA ILE A 112 -5.33 -13.84 20.99
C ILE A 112 -5.92 -13.38 22.31
N TYR A 113 -7.23 -13.15 22.33
CA TYR A 113 -8.01 -12.98 23.54
C TYR A 113 -9.03 -14.10 23.65
N LYS A 114 -8.92 -14.88 24.70
CA LYS A 114 -9.82 -16.00 24.99
C LYS A 114 -9.90 -16.27 26.50
N ALA A 115 -11.12 -16.47 27.02
CA ALA A 115 -11.39 -16.79 28.43
C ALA A 115 -10.66 -15.81 29.39
N ASP A 116 -10.80 -14.51 29.15
CA ASP A 116 -10.18 -13.41 29.90
C ASP A 116 -8.63 -13.39 29.87
N ILE A 117 -8.02 -14.17 29.00
CA ILE A 117 -6.57 -14.20 28.80
C ILE A 117 -6.23 -13.53 27.47
N LEU A 118 -5.39 -12.48 27.53
CA LEU A 118 -4.85 -11.81 26.35
C LEU A 118 -3.37 -12.15 26.22
N VAL A 119 -3.00 -12.69 25.08
CA VAL A 119 -1.62 -13.12 24.76
C VAL A 119 -1.19 -12.53 23.45
N SER A 120 0.07 -12.10 23.39
CA SER A 120 0.76 -11.77 22.15
C SER A 120 2.04 -12.60 22.03
N ALA A 121 2.35 -13.07 20.82
CA ALA A 121 3.58 -13.75 20.50
C ALA A 121 4.06 -13.31 19.11
N THR A 122 5.37 -13.05 19.01
CA THR A 122 6.05 -12.65 17.78
C THR A 122 7.15 -13.66 17.47
N GLY A 123 7.29 -14.08 16.21
CA GLY A 123 8.33 -15.04 15.81
C GLY A 123 8.17 -15.57 14.41
N GLY A 124 9.16 -16.35 13.97
CA GLY A 124 9.25 -16.88 12.63
C GLY A 124 10.15 -16.08 11.71
N PRO A 125 10.12 -16.35 10.39
CA PRO A 125 10.92 -15.63 9.41
C PRO A 125 10.38 -14.22 9.16
N ARG A 126 11.21 -13.34 8.59
CA ARG A 126 10.74 -12.10 7.99
C ARG A 126 9.97 -12.42 6.72
N LEU A 127 8.82 -11.74 6.55
CA LEU A 127 7.91 -11.94 5.42
C LEU A 127 7.79 -10.69 4.53
N ASP A 128 8.48 -9.61 4.88
CA ASP A 128 8.49 -8.36 4.12
C ASP A 128 9.56 -8.34 3.02
N ASP A 129 9.75 -9.46 2.33
CA ASP A 129 10.77 -9.66 1.31
C ASP A 129 10.22 -9.66 -0.14
N GLY A 130 8.89 -9.53 -0.29
CA GLY A 130 8.21 -9.50 -1.58
C GLY A 130 8.01 -10.86 -2.23
N GLN A 131 8.31 -11.96 -1.52
CA GLN A 131 8.05 -13.31 -1.98
C GLN A 131 6.68 -13.80 -1.51
N TRP A 132 6.14 -14.81 -2.22
CA TRP A 132 4.94 -15.51 -1.76
C TRP A 132 5.33 -16.54 -0.70
N HIS A 133 4.74 -16.41 0.48
CA HIS A 133 4.88 -17.32 1.60
C HIS A 133 3.59 -18.08 1.84
N LEU A 134 3.67 -19.39 2.01
CA LEU A 134 2.54 -20.22 2.40
C LEU A 134 2.33 -20.09 3.91
N MET A 135 1.21 -19.52 4.30
CA MET A 135 0.79 -19.35 5.69
C MET A 135 -0.21 -20.43 6.05
N GLU A 136 0.00 -21.10 7.17
CA GLU A 136 -0.96 -22.03 7.74
C GLU A 136 -1.21 -21.68 9.20
N VAL A 137 -2.44 -21.31 9.52
CA VAL A 137 -2.90 -21.05 10.90
C VAL A 137 -3.82 -22.19 11.30
N SER A 138 -3.49 -22.90 12.36
CA SER A 138 -4.27 -24.03 12.83
C SER A 138 -4.42 -24.04 14.35
N THR A 139 -5.42 -24.78 14.85
CA THR A 139 -5.59 -25.03 16.27
C THR A 139 -5.30 -26.50 16.57
N GLU A 140 -4.46 -26.75 17.54
CA GLU A 140 -4.17 -28.09 18.05
C GLU A 140 -4.36 -28.13 19.58
N GLY A 141 -5.49 -28.64 20.01
CA GLY A 141 -5.88 -28.63 21.42
C GLY A 141 -5.93 -27.21 21.99
N LYS A 142 -4.99 -26.90 22.89
CA LYS A 142 -4.88 -25.58 23.55
C LYS A 142 -3.92 -24.62 22.85
N PHE A 143 -3.40 -25.00 21.69
CA PHE A 143 -2.41 -24.22 21.00
C PHE A 143 -2.96 -23.67 19.68
N VAL A 144 -2.58 -22.44 19.37
CA VAL A 144 -2.66 -21.89 18.02
C VAL A 144 -1.26 -21.98 17.41
N LEU A 145 -1.19 -22.57 16.24
CA LEU A 145 0.04 -22.81 15.51
C LEU A 145 0.04 -21.94 14.26
N LEU A 146 1.19 -21.32 13.99
CA LEU A 146 1.48 -20.71 12.71
C LEU A 146 2.65 -21.45 12.07
N GLU A 147 2.45 -21.96 10.88
CA GLU A 147 3.50 -22.46 10.00
C GLU A 147 3.68 -21.50 8.82
N VAL A 148 4.93 -21.32 8.44
CA VAL A 148 5.33 -20.54 7.26
C VAL A 148 6.19 -21.44 6.39
N ASP A 149 5.79 -21.63 5.14
CA ASP A 149 6.50 -22.49 4.16
C ASP A 149 6.75 -23.91 4.67
N GLY A 150 5.75 -24.45 5.39
CA GLY A 150 5.82 -25.78 5.99
C GLY A 150 6.72 -25.89 7.22
N SER A 151 7.23 -24.78 7.74
CA SER A 151 8.03 -24.74 8.96
C SER A 151 7.28 -24.03 10.08
N LYS A 152 7.34 -24.61 11.29
CA LYS A 152 6.70 -23.99 12.47
C LYS A 152 7.35 -22.65 12.79
N ALA A 153 6.55 -21.59 12.73
CA ALA A 153 6.96 -20.21 13.02
C ALA A 153 6.59 -19.81 14.45
N LEU A 154 5.33 -20.04 14.86
CA LEU A 154 4.82 -19.67 16.18
C LEU A 154 3.98 -20.79 16.79
N THR A 155 4.01 -20.87 18.12
CA THR A 155 3.08 -21.67 18.92
C THR A 155 2.61 -20.84 20.09
N VAL A 156 1.32 -20.54 20.14
CA VAL A 156 0.72 -19.76 21.23
C VAL A 156 -0.16 -20.68 22.06
N GLY A 157 0.22 -20.87 23.31
CA GLY A 157 -0.54 -21.68 24.27
C GLY A 157 -1.63 -20.85 24.94
N LEU A 158 -2.86 -21.36 24.94
CA LEU A 158 -3.96 -20.82 25.69
C LEU A 158 -4.13 -21.62 26.98
N HIS A 159 -3.86 -21.00 28.13
CA HIS A 159 -4.05 -21.64 29.44
C HIS A 159 -5.53 -21.67 29.81
N SER A 160 -6.31 -22.55 29.18
CA SER A 160 -7.66 -22.84 29.65
C SER A 160 -7.65 -24.15 30.44
N GLN A 161 -8.44 -24.23 31.52
CA GLN A 161 -8.52 -25.44 32.33
C GLN A 161 -9.36 -26.54 31.66
N GLU A 162 -10.11 -26.26 30.62
CA GLU A 162 -11.01 -27.22 29.97
C GLU A 162 -10.36 -27.89 28.76
N VAL A 163 -10.40 -29.23 28.78
CA VAL A 163 -9.66 -30.13 27.88
C VAL A 163 -10.41 -30.45 26.58
N LYS A 164 -11.66 -30.07 26.45
CA LYS A 164 -12.50 -30.40 25.29
C LYS A 164 -13.36 -29.21 24.85
N GLU A 165 -12.74 -28.23 24.30
CA GLU A 165 -13.49 -27.21 23.59
C GLU A 165 -13.85 -27.71 22.19
N VAL A 166 -15.12 -27.95 21.99
CA VAL A 166 -15.71 -28.13 20.67
C VAL A 166 -16.03 -26.74 20.18
N ILE A 167 -15.48 -26.35 19.05
CA ILE A 167 -15.77 -25.05 18.44
C ILE A 167 -17.14 -25.16 17.78
N THR A 168 -18.11 -24.42 18.30
CA THR A 168 -19.48 -24.36 17.78
C THR A 168 -19.91 -22.92 17.63
N GLY A 169 -20.90 -22.70 16.76
CA GLY A 169 -21.52 -21.40 16.59
C GLY A 169 -20.98 -20.63 15.36
N GLN A 170 -21.15 -19.32 15.40
CA GLN A 170 -20.76 -18.45 14.29
C GLN A 170 -19.39 -17.85 14.54
N LEU A 171 -18.52 -18.01 13.57
CA LEU A 171 -17.22 -17.33 13.51
C LEU A 171 -17.25 -16.28 12.42
N ARG A 172 -16.70 -15.09 12.72
CA ARG A 172 -16.42 -14.05 11.71
C ARG A 172 -14.96 -14.06 11.40
N LEU A 173 -14.65 -13.98 10.11
CA LEU A 173 -13.29 -13.83 9.60
C LEU A 173 -13.18 -12.52 8.87
N ALA A 174 -11.98 -11.92 8.88
CA ALA A 174 -11.70 -10.69 8.17
C ALA A 174 -10.27 -10.66 7.61
N LEU A 175 -10.09 -9.95 6.50
CA LEU A 175 -8.81 -9.71 5.84
C LEU A 175 -8.49 -8.22 5.81
N GLY A 176 -7.24 -7.86 6.11
CA GLY A 176 -6.75 -6.49 6.05
C GLY A 176 -7.35 -5.56 7.09
N GLY A 177 -7.78 -6.07 8.25
CA GLY A 177 -8.35 -5.26 9.32
C GLY A 177 -9.00 -6.11 10.41
N ILE A 178 -9.67 -5.47 11.36
CA ILE A 178 -10.29 -6.09 12.54
C ILE A 178 -11.76 -5.70 12.69
N LEU A 179 -12.51 -6.47 13.47
CA LEU A 179 -13.93 -6.25 13.76
C LEU A 179 -14.19 -5.83 15.22
N ILE A 180 -13.14 -5.70 16.01
CA ILE A 180 -13.17 -5.19 17.40
C ILE A 180 -12.58 -3.78 17.45
N ASP A 181 -12.73 -3.12 18.59
CA ASP A 181 -12.07 -1.84 18.84
C ASP A 181 -10.56 -2.05 19.04
N SER A 182 -9.75 -1.22 18.38
CA SER A 182 -8.27 -1.32 18.42
C SER A 182 -7.67 -1.09 19.82
N SER A 183 -8.41 -0.44 20.74
CA SER A 183 -7.97 -0.27 22.13
C SER A 183 -7.89 -1.60 22.90
N ARG A 184 -8.46 -2.68 22.35
CA ARG A 184 -8.39 -4.03 22.94
C ARG A 184 -7.12 -4.79 22.59
N LEU A 185 -6.28 -4.27 21.70
CA LEU A 185 -5.01 -4.87 21.34
C LEU A 185 -4.00 -4.80 22.49
N LEU A 186 -3.26 -5.87 22.70
CA LEU A 186 -2.18 -5.93 23.71
C LEU A 186 -0.96 -5.13 23.24
N VAL A 187 -0.58 -5.34 21.98
CA VAL A 187 0.51 -4.63 21.33
C VAL A 187 -0.12 -3.75 20.25
N PRO A 188 0.22 -2.46 20.21
CA PRO A 188 -0.25 -1.58 19.16
C PRO A 188 0.21 -2.08 17.78
N LEU A 189 -0.72 -2.21 16.85
CA LEU A 189 -0.46 -2.56 15.46
C LEU A 189 -0.80 -1.37 14.56
N ARG A 190 -0.39 -1.43 13.30
CA ARG A 190 -0.88 -0.53 12.26
C ARG A 190 -2.08 -1.16 11.56
N PRO A 191 -3.10 -0.36 11.19
CA PRO A 191 -4.27 -0.89 10.51
C PRO A 191 -4.01 -1.32 9.07
N GLU A 192 -3.11 -0.62 8.38
CA GLU A 192 -2.84 -0.83 6.96
C GLU A 192 -1.87 -1.97 6.71
N MET A 193 -2.06 -2.67 5.59
CA MET A 193 -1.16 -3.69 5.08
C MET A 193 -1.07 -3.56 3.57
N ASP A 194 0.06 -3.12 3.03
CA ASP A 194 0.33 -3.14 1.58
C ASP A 194 0.83 -4.52 1.16
N GLY A 195 -0.09 -5.43 0.93
CA GLY A 195 0.22 -6.81 0.61
C GLY A 195 -0.88 -7.52 -0.15
N CYS A 196 -0.58 -8.73 -0.60
CA CYS A 196 -1.50 -9.57 -1.35
C CYS A 196 -1.70 -10.92 -0.69
N VAL A 197 -2.95 -11.40 -0.70
CA VAL A 197 -3.35 -12.73 -0.24
C VAL A 197 -3.96 -13.49 -1.42
N ARG A 198 -3.65 -14.77 -1.56
CA ARG A 198 -4.22 -15.65 -2.59
C ARG A 198 -4.37 -17.10 -2.13
N ALA A 199 -5.12 -17.88 -2.91
CA ALA A 199 -5.30 -19.33 -2.74
C ALA A 199 -5.72 -19.72 -1.32
N GLY A 200 -6.66 -18.95 -0.71
CA GLY A 200 -7.08 -19.17 0.67
C GLY A 200 -8.08 -20.32 0.82
N SER A 201 -7.86 -21.16 1.83
CA SER A 201 -8.83 -22.08 2.42
C SER A 201 -9.01 -21.65 3.87
N TRP A 202 -10.16 -21.09 4.19
CA TRP A 202 -10.43 -20.42 5.46
C TRP A 202 -11.29 -21.31 6.33
N LEU A 203 -10.77 -21.72 7.48
CA LEU A 203 -11.41 -22.70 8.37
C LEU A 203 -11.77 -24.02 7.65
N ASP A 204 -10.97 -24.43 6.67
CA ASP A 204 -11.26 -25.55 5.77
C ASP A 204 -12.56 -25.40 4.97
N LEU A 205 -13.04 -24.17 4.79
CA LEU A 205 -14.25 -23.82 4.06
C LEU A 205 -13.94 -22.96 2.83
N THR A 206 -14.76 -23.10 1.79
CA THR A 206 -14.70 -22.29 0.56
C THR A 206 -15.77 -21.20 0.55
N GLU A 207 -15.95 -20.52 1.65
CA GLU A 207 -16.96 -19.47 1.77
C GLU A 207 -16.55 -18.20 1.03
N PRO A 208 -17.48 -17.56 0.32
CA PRO A 208 -17.20 -16.29 -0.35
C PRO A 208 -17.01 -15.15 0.66
N TRP A 209 -16.11 -14.23 0.34
CA TRP A 209 -15.86 -13.04 1.13
C TRP A 209 -16.79 -11.89 0.73
N GLU A 210 -17.35 -11.20 1.69
CA GLU A 210 -18.12 -9.97 1.49
C GLU A 210 -17.19 -8.76 1.61
N MET A 211 -17.18 -7.88 0.60
CA MET A 211 -16.49 -6.59 0.69
C MET A 211 -17.16 -5.70 1.73
N VAL A 212 -16.35 -5.10 2.61
CA VAL A 212 -16.83 -4.19 3.65
C VAL A 212 -16.84 -2.78 3.11
N GLU A 213 -17.92 -2.39 2.49
CA GLU A 213 -18.26 -1.03 2.00
C GLU A 213 -17.29 -0.37 1.00
N GLY A 214 -17.88 0.28 0.03
CA GLY A 214 -17.24 1.25 -0.85
C GLY A 214 -17.21 0.93 -2.31
N GLY A 215 -17.56 -0.28 -2.78
CA GLY A 215 -17.76 -0.56 -4.21
C GLY A 215 -16.63 -0.12 -5.16
N ALA A 216 -15.49 0.29 -4.62
CA ALA A 216 -14.30 0.57 -5.40
C ALA A 216 -13.84 -0.73 -6.08
N GLU A 217 -13.49 -0.66 -7.33
CA GLU A 217 -12.88 -1.77 -8.04
C GLU A 217 -11.63 -2.22 -7.24
N LEU A 218 -11.56 -3.53 -6.94
CA LEU A 218 -10.40 -4.09 -6.27
C LEU A 218 -9.15 -3.83 -7.12
N ARG A 219 -8.15 -3.18 -6.55
CA ARG A 219 -6.86 -3.05 -7.22
C ARG A 219 -6.25 -4.44 -7.40
N PRO A 220 -5.73 -4.77 -8.59
CA PRO A 220 -5.08 -6.04 -8.80
C PRO A 220 -3.77 -6.13 -7.99
N CYS A 221 -3.44 -7.34 -7.59
CA CYS A 221 -2.09 -7.62 -7.13
C CYS A 221 -1.14 -7.61 -8.33
N LEU A 222 -0.06 -6.87 -8.24
CA LEU A 222 0.97 -6.83 -9.27
C LEU A 222 1.63 -8.21 -9.42
N GLU A 223 1.91 -8.63 -10.64
CA GLU A 223 2.54 -9.94 -10.91
C GLU A 223 3.95 -10.00 -10.34
N ALA A 224 4.77 -9.01 -10.65
CA ALA A 224 6.11 -8.85 -10.12
C ALA A 224 6.25 -7.50 -9.40
N ILE A 225 6.83 -7.54 -8.20
CA ILE A 225 6.98 -6.36 -7.35
C ILE A 225 8.44 -6.14 -6.95
N GLN A 226 8.77 -4.89 -6.73
CA GLN A 226 10.01 -4.44 -6.11
C GLN A 226 9.70 -3.46 -4.97
N ARG A 227 10.61 -3.29 -4.05
CA ARG A 227 10.46 -2.38 -2.91
C ARG A 227 10.38 -0.92 -3.36
N GLY A 228 9.45 -0.17 -2.81
CA GLY A 228 9.26 1.25 -3.09
C GLY A 228 7.80 1.69 -2.99
N SER A 229 7.55 2.99 -3.16
CA SER A 229 6.19 3.55 -3.15
C SER A 229 5.78 3.87 -4.59
N TYR A 230 4.67 3.28 -5.03
CA TYR A 230 4.16 3.44 -6.38
C TYR A 230 3.03 4.47 -6.44
N PHE A 231 3.20 5.42 -7.34
CA PHE A 231 2.23 6.48 -7.65
C PHE A 231 1.67 6.24 -9.06
N PRO A 232 0.35 5.98 -9.18
CA PRO A 232 -0.26 5.65 -10.47
C PRO A 232 -0.67 6.88 -11.31
N GLY A 233 -0.51 8.11 -10.79
CA GLY A 233 -0.90 9.34 -11.48
C GLY A 233 -2.30 9.85 -11.14
N SER A 234 -2.90 9.37 -10.05
CA SER A 234 -4.27 9.72 -9.64
C SER A 234 -4.36 10.42 -8.28
N GLY A 235 -3.25 10.54 -7.56
CA GLY A 235 -3.24 11.15 -6.24
C GLY A 235 -1.84 11.34 -5.68
N PHE A 236 -1.76 11.87 -4.46
CA PHE A 236 -0.53 12.17 -3.75
C PHE A 236 -0.65 11.85 -2.26
N ALA A 237 0.48 11.86 -1.56
CA ALA A 237 0.60 11.63 -0.14
C ALA A 237 1.07 12.92 0.57
N VAL A 238 0.43 13.31 1.67
CA VAL A 238 0.74 14.54 2.41
C VAL A 238 1.24 14.22 3.80
N PHE A 239 2.38 14.79 4.15
CA PHE A 239 2.94 14.76 5.49
C PHE A 239 2.85 16.14 6.15
N ASN A 240 2.32 16.20 7.35
CA ASN A 240 2.49 17.37 8.20
C ASN A 240 3.94 17.39 8.72
N VAL A 241 4.70 18.40 8.33
CA VAL A 241 6.13 18.51 8.66
C VAL A 241 6.36 18.55 10.18
N SER A 242 5.45 19.17 10.93
CA SER A 242 5.51 19.21 12.40
C SER A 242 5.41 17.82 13.03
N ALA A 243 4.58 16.94 12.45
CA ALA A 243 4.41 15.57 12.91
C ALA A 243 5.64 14.68 12.61
N LEU A 244 6.41 15.01 11.60
CA LEU A 244 7.64 14.29 11.25
C LEU A 244 8.77 14.53 12.29
N ARG A 245 8.61 15.49 13.21
CA ARG A 245 9.61 15.89 14.21
C ARG A 245 10.99 16.09 13.57
N ILE A 246 11.02 16.84 12.48
CA ILE A 246 12.24 17.16 11.76
C ILE A 246 13.03 18.14 12.63
N GLU A 247 14.13 17.65 13.21
CA GLU A 247 15.10 18.53 13.83
C GLU A 247 15.88 19.22 12.71
N ALA A 248 15.60 20.51 12.49
CA ALA A 248 16.32 21.35 11.55
C ALA A 248 17.32 22.27 12.28
N PRO A 249 18.44 21.73 12.82
CA PRO A 249 19.40 22.51 13.57
C PRO A 249 20.00 23.58 12.66
N LYS A 250 19.79 24.86 13.03
CA LYS A 250 20.27 26.03 12.26
C LYS A 250 19.76 26.04 10.79
N GLY A 251 18.51 25.68 10.56
CA GLY A 251 17.91 25.67 9.23
C GLY A 251 18.52 24.66 8.25
N ARG A 252 19.15 23.59 8.73
CA ARG A 252 19.73 22.55 7.89
C ARG A 252 18.73 21.41 7.71
N VAL A 253 18.27 21.19 6.49
CA VAL A 253 17.44 20.06 6.13
C VAL A 253 18.03 19.36 4.92
N ASP A 254 18.03 18.04 4.96
CA ASP A 254 18.44 17.17 3.86
C ASP A 254 17.26 16.27 3.46
N ILE A 255 16.94 16.28 2.16
CA ILE A 255 15.99 15.34 1.56
C ILE A 255 16.76 14.50 0.55
N VAL A 256 16.62 13.19 0.66
CA VAL A 256 17.20 12.25 -0.34
C VAL A 256 16.05 11.46 -0.96
N LEU A 257 15.99 11.53 -2.28
CA LEU A 257 15.06 10.78 -3.10
C LEU A 257 15.85 9.70 -3.87
N GLY A 258 15.27 8.50 -3.94
CA GLY A 258 15.82 7.39 -4.72
C GLY A 258 14.74 6.81 -5.63
N GLY A 259 15.14 6.46 -6.86
CA GLY A 259 14.28 5.88 -7.88
C GLY A 259 14.84 6.12 -9.28
N ASP A 260 14.29 5.49 -10.29
CA ASP A 260 14.64 5.75 -11.69
C ASP A 260 13.83 6.93 -12.21
N PHE A 261 14.36 8.16 -12.01
CA PHE A 261 13.65 9.39 -12.36
C PHE A 261 13.38 9.51 -13.87
N ALA A 262 14.19 8.89 -14.72
CA ALA A 262 13.95 8.86 -16.17
C ALA A 262 12.66 8.12 -16.55
N GLN A 263 12.18 7.24 -15.68
CA GLN A 263 10.95 6.48 -15.89
C GLN A 263 9.72 7.11 -15.19
N MET A 264 9.90 8.24 -14.53
CA MET A 264 8.84 8.95 -13.82
C MET A 264 8.33 10.13 -14.65
N ASN A 265 7.06 10.52 -14.39
CA ASN A 265 6.47 11.74 -14.97
C ASN A 265 5.55 12.39 -13.94
N GLY A 266 5.59 13.72 -13.87
CA GLY A 266 4.75 14.52 -12.98
C GLY A 266 5.49 15.07 -11.76
N THR A 267 4.74 15.58 -10.80
CA THR A 267 5.26 16.21 -9.58
C THR A 267 5.71 15.17 -8.57
N VAL A 268 7.02 15.10 -8.33
CA VAL A 268 7.60 14.16 -7.36
C VAL A 268 7.41 14.63 -5.93
N LEU A 269 7.61 15.93 -5.71
CA LEU A 269 7.69 16.51 -4.39
C LEU A 269 7.23 17.96 -4.45
N SER A 270 6.42 18.39 -3.48
CA SER A 270 6.14 19.80 -3.22
C SER A 270 6.13 20.09 -1.72
N LEU A 271 6.55 21.29 -1.33
CA LEU A 271 6.55 21.76 0.04
C LEU A 271 5.89 23.14 0.08
N ARG A 272 4.85 23.30 0.92
CA ARG A 272 4.18 24.56 1.17
C ARG A 272 4.36 24.99 2.62
N GLY A 273 4.52 26.30 2.82
CA GLY A 273 4.52 26.90 4.14
C GLY A 273 3.13 27.02 4.75
N GLY A 274 3.06 27.49 5.98
CA GLY A 274 1.78 27.74 6.67
C GLY A 274 0.94 28.84 6.03
N ASP A 275 1.52 29.69 5.20
CA ASP A 275 0.84 30.69 4.36
C ASP A 275 0.34 30.12 3.01
N HIS A 276 0.42 28.81 2.82
CA HIS A 276 0.09 28.08 1.60
C HIS A 276 0.91 28.46 0.34
N ALA A 277 1.94 29.30 0.49
CA ALA A 277 2.84 29.59 -0.62
C ALA A 277 3.70 28.37 -0.97
N LEU A 278 3.86 28.09 -2.27
CA LEU A 278 4.75 27.03 -2.73
C LEU A 278 6.20 27.47 -2.47
N ALA A 279 6.84 26.76 -1.56
CA ALA A 279 8.23 27.02 -1.20
C ALA A 279 9.19 26.21 -2.07
N LEU A 280 8.80 24.99 -2.44
CA LEU A 280 9.61 24.06 -3.19
C LEU A 280 8.75 23.16 -4.06
N GLY A 281 9.19 22.90 -5.28
CA GLY A 281 8.61 21.94 -6.20
C GLY A 281 9.68 21.17 -6.94
N LEU A 282 9.43 19.89 -7.20
CA LEU A 282 10.23 19.05 -8.08
C LEU A 282 9.31 18.33 -9.06
N GLU A 283 9.45 18.63 -10.32
CA GLU A 283 8.63 18.06 -11.40
C GLU A 283 9.52 17.34 -12.42
N ILE A 284 9.05 16.23 -12.93
CA ILE A 284 9.73 15.43 -13.96
C ILE A 284 8.90 15.43 -15.24
N ASN A 285 9.59 15.63 -16.35
CA ASN A 285 9.03 15.41 -17.67
C ASN A 285 9.83 14.29 -18.36
N ASN A 286 9.20 13.11 -18.47
CA ASN A 286 9.85 11.93 -19.04
C ASN A 286 10.07 12.04 -20.56
N HIS A 287 9.31 12.88 -21.30
CA HIS A 287 9.49 13.09 -22.73
C HIS A 287 10.76 13.87 -23.03
N SER A 288 11.03 14.89 -22.24
CA SER A 288 12.26 15.71 -22.37
C SER A 288 13.43 15.15 -21.55
N GLN A 289 13.21 14.15 -20.71
CA GLN A 289 14.19 13.61 -19.78
C GLN A 289 14.78 14.68 -18.85
N THR A 290 13.93 15.61 -18.42
CA THR A 290 14.32 16.75 -17.57
C THR A 290 13.58 16.77 -16.27
N MET A 291 14.23 17.29 -15.23
CA MET A 291 13.63 17.65 -13.96
C MET A 291 13.65 19.17 -13.82
N LEU A 292 12.52 19.76 -13.45
CA LEU A 292 12.40 21.15 -13.05
C LEU A 292 12.32 21.21 -11.52
N PHE A 293 13.27 21.87 -10.93
CA PHE A 293 13.28 22.17 -9.51
C PHE A 293 12.97 23.64 -9.31
N THR A 294 11.98 23.95 -8.50
CA THR A 294 11.56 25.29 -8.15
C THR A 294 11.76 25.53 -6.66
N TYR A 295 12.43 26.62 -6.29
CA TYR A 295 12.61 27.02 -4.91
C TYR A 295 12.47 28.54 -4.80
N GLY A 296 11.38 29.01 -4.20
CA GLY A 296 11.01 30.42 -4.17
C GLY A 296 10.85 31.00 -5.59
N LYS A 297 11.77 31.87 -5.99
CA LYS A 297 11.81 32.44 -7.36
C LYS A 297 12.86 31.81 -8.27
N THR A 298 13.60 30.83 -7.76
CA THR A 298 14.67 30.15 -8.49
C THR A 298 14.12 28.91 -9.16
N GLU A 299 14.44 28.77 -10.45
CA GLU A 299 14.13 27.58 -11.25
C GLU A 299 15.43 26.97 -11.76
N ILE A 300 15.59 25.67 -11.55
CA ILE A 300 16.75 24.90 -11.99
C ILE A 300 16.27 23.73 -12.82
N THR A 301 16.71 23.67 -14.09
CA THR A 301 16.46 22.52 -14.95
C THR A 301 17.68 21.61 -14.96
N MET A 302 17.46 20.32 -14.76
CA MET A 302 18.52 19.31 -14.75
C MET A 302 18.07 18.04 -15.49
N SER A 303 19.01 17.13 -15.73
CA SER A 303 18.71 15.83 -16.34
C SER A 303 17.92 14.94 -15.37
N ALA A 304 16.90 14.24 -15.88
CA ALA A 304 16.19 13.19 -15.16
C ALA A 304 16.90 11.82 -15.21
N ILE A 305 18.00 11.72 -15.96
CA ILE A 305 18.78 10.47 -16.07
C ILE A 305 19.64 10.32 -14.82
N THR A 306 19.01 10.04 -13.69
CA THR A 306 19.65 9.81 -12.40
C THR A 306 18.79 8.87 -11.55
N LYS A 307 19.40 8.20 -10.59
CA LYS A 307 18.71 7.32 -9.63
C LYS A 307 18.70 7.87 -8.21
N LYS A 308 19.44 8.92 -7.95
CA LYS A 308 19.54 9.50 -6.62
C LYS A 308 19.64 11.01 -6.70
N LEU A 309 18.76 11.67 -5.97
CA LEU A 309 18.73 13.12 -5.82
C LEU A 309 18.85 13.47 -4.34
N ARG A 310 19.66 14.47 -4.01
CA ARG A 310 19.75 15.02 -2.67
C ARG A 310 19.52 16.52 -2.72
N LEU A 311 18.53 16.99 -1.96
CA LEU A 311 18.21 18.40 -1.77
C LEU A 311 18.75 18.81 -0.41
N MET A 312 19.57 19.88 -0.37
CA MET A 312 20.26 20.33 0.82
C MET A 312 19.90 21.78 1.09
N PHE A 313 19.19 22.03 2.18
CA PHE A 313 18.84 23.37 2.66
C PHE A 313 19.83 23.77 3.73
N ARG A 314 20.35 25.00 3.65
CA ARG A 314 21.34 25.58 4.56
C ARG A 314 20.99 27.04 4.80
N GLU A 315 21.46 27.62 5.91
CA GLU A 315 21.17 29.01 6.28
C GLU A 315 21.38 30.07 5.18
N ARG A 316 22.25 29.82 4.23
CA ARG A 316 22.65 30.82 3.23
C ARG A 316 22.66 30.31 1.80
N PHE A 317 22.38 29.04 1.60
CA PHE A 317 22.36 28.45 0.27
C PHE A 317 21.48 27.21 0.22
N PHE A 318 21.02 26.95 -0.93
CA PHE A 318 20.37 25.73 -1.31
C PHE A 318 21.26 24.97 -2.32
N ALA A 319 21.33 23.67 -2.21
CA ALA A 319 22.09 22.85 -3.14
C ALA A 319 21.32 21.60 -3.55
N VAL A 320 21.41 21.24 -4.83
CA VAL A 320 20.97 19.97 -5.38
C VAL A 320 22.18 19.14 -5.73
N SER A 321 22.24 17.91 -5.29
CA SER A 321 23.27 16.95 -5.69
C SER A 321 22.63 15.79 -6.43
N TYR A 322 23.15 15.44 -7.61
CA TYR A 322 22.77 14.29 -8.41
C TYR A 322 24.00 13.71 -9.12
N ASP A 323 24.13 12.39 -9.14
CA ASP A 323 25.23 11.65 -9.79
C ASP A 323 26.65 12.17 -9.48
N GLY A 324 26.83 12.77 -8.31
CA GLY A 324 28.12 13.36 -7.90
C GLY A 324 28.31 14.82 -8.27
N ASP A 325 27.44 15.39 -9.09
CA ASP A 325 27.41 16.80 -9.41
C ASP A 325 26.64 17.60 -8.36
N TYR A 326 26.96 18.89 -8.26
CA TYR A 326 26.30 19.82 -7.35
C TYR A 326 25.89 21.08 -8.11
N LEU A 327 24.61 21.45 -7.95
CA LEU A 327 24.10 22.76 -8.30
C LEU A 327 23.85 23.52 -7.02
N ILE A 328 24.41 24.73 -6.90
CA ILE A 328 24.29 25.55 -5.68
C ILE A 328 23.70 26.90 -6.06
N ASP A 329 22.65 27.29 -5.34
CA ASP A 329 22.11 28.65 -5.38
C ASP A 329 22.29 29.34 -4.03
N SER A 330 22.66 30.63 -4.05
CA SER A 330 23.09 31.39 -2.87
C SER A 330 22.01 32.30 -2.27
N ALA A 331 20.77 32.29 -2.79
CA ALA A 331 19.76 33.29 -2.42
C ALA A 331 18.61 32.69 -1.62
N THR A 332 18.80 32.36 -0.37
CA THR A 332 17.70 31.96 0.52
C THR A 332 17.44 33.00 1.60
N ASP A 333 16.17 33.28 1.89
CA ASP A 333 15.75 34.05 3.04
C ASP A 333 15.64 33.11 4.26
N PRO A 334 16.51 33.23 5.27
CA PRO A 334 16.54 32.31 6.41
C PRO A 334 15.24 32.29 7.24
N THR A 335 14.42 33.35 7.14
CA THR A 335 13.17 33.44 7.91
C THR A 335 12.06 32.58 7.30
N VAL A 336 12.02 32.48 5.98
CA VAL A 336 11.08 31.64 5.23
C VAL A 336 11.36 30.17 5.47
N GLU A 337 12.65 29.78 5.51
CA GLU A 337 13.05 28.40 5.69
C GLU A 337 12.62 27.79 7.03
N GLN A 338 12.70 28.55 8.13
CA GLN A 338 12.35 28.02 9.45
C GLN A 338 10.87 27.80 9.65
N SER A 339 10.01 28.66 9.09
CA SER A 339 8.56 28.53 9.19
C SER A 339 8.06 27.33 8.41
N ILE A 340 8.60 27.09 7.20
CA ILE A 340 8.22 25.96 6.32
C ILE A 340 8.45 24.62 7.00
N TRP A 341 9.60 24.45 7.69
CA TRP A 341 9.93 23.20 8.36
C TRP A 341 9.26 23.02 9.73
N ARG A 342 8.55 24.01 10.21
CA ARG A 342 7.78 23.92 11.46
C ARG A 342 6.29 23.67 11.21
N GLU A 343 5.70 24.34 10.22
CA GLU A 343 4.26 24.41 10.01
C GLU A 343 3.84 24.02 8.60
N GLY A 344 4.80 23.60 7.78
CA GLY A 344 4.54 23.28 6.38
C GLY A 344 3.95 21.90 6.16
N HIS A 345 3.53 21.67 4.91
CA HIS A 345 3.05 20.41 4.40
C HIS A 345 3.96 19.94 3.27
N LEU A 346 4.43 18.71 3.40
CA LEU A 346 5.25 18.02 2.40
C LEU A 346 4.36 17.06 1.62
N ALA A 347 4.16 17.31 0.35
CA ALA A 347 3.47 16.38 -0.54
C ALA A 347 4.46 15.58 -1.37
N ILE A 348 4.19 14.30 -1.53
CA ILE A 348 4.90 13.37 -2.41
C ILE A 348 3.93 12.89 -3.47
N GLY A 349 4.30 13.01 -4.74
CA GLY A 349 3.48 12.57 -5.85
C GLY A 349 2.50 13.60 -6.39
N GLY A 350 2.52 14.84 -5.90
CA GLY A 350 1.63 15.89 -6.37
C GLY A 350 1.96 17.28 -5.85
N LEU A 351 1.24 18.26 -6.34
CA LEU A 351 1.32 19.66 -5.95
C LEU A 351 0.16 19.98 -5.01
N LEU A 352 0.47 20.48 -3.82
CA LEU A 352 -0.53 21.03 -2.92
C LEU A 352 -1.15 22.29 -3.56
N GLY A 353 -2.47 22.28 -3.84
CA GLY A 353 -3.21 23.40 -4.40
C GLY A 353 -3.44 24.53 -3.39
N GLU A 354 -3.77 25.73 -3.86
CA GLU A 354 -4.31 26.81 -3.03
C GLU A 354 -5.79 26.55 -2.68
N GLU A 355 -6.50 25.80 -3.53
CA GLU A 355 -7.85 25.29 -3.35
C GLU A 355 -7.88 23.79 -3.70
N GLU A 356 -8.74 23.01 -3.04
CA GLU A 356 -8.93 21.58 -3.29
C GLU A 356 -9.32 21.22 -4.73
N ASP A 357 -9.74 22.22 -5.53
CA ASP A 357 -10.22 22.08 -6.90
C ASP A 357 -9.18 22.42 -7.98
N ALA A 358 -7.89 22.49 -7.69
CA ALA A 358 -6.89 22.78 -8.71
C ALA A 358 -6.85 21.67 -9.78
N VAL A 359 -7.75 21.81 -10.76
CA VAL A 359 -7.75 21.07 -12.03
C VAL A 359 -6.44 21.34 -12.74
N GLY A 360 -5.49 20.42 -12.63
CA GLY A 360 -4.19 20.54 -13.29
C GLY A 360 -3.00 20.04 -12.48
N SER A 361 -3.21 19.35 -11.34
CA SER A 361 -2.11 18.71 -10.64
C SER A 361 -1.53 17.59 -11.52
N ASN A 362 -0.29 17.80 -11.96
CA ASN A 362 0.48 16.80 -12.70
C ASN A 362 0.96 15.73 -11.70
N PHE A 363 0.04 14.81 -11.33
CA PHE A 363 0.35 13.75 -10.37
C PHE A 363 1.48 12.85 -10.87
N LEU A 364 2.28 12.39 -9.94
CA LEU A 364 3.39 11.49 -10.24
C LEU A 364 2.89 10.16 -10.79
N VAL A 365 3.46 9.76 -11.91
CA VAL A 365 3.40 8.38 -12.41
C VAL A 365 4.80 7.79 -12.25
N GLY A 366 4.97 6.83 -11.36
CA GLY A 366 6.26 6.19 -11.17
C GLY A 366 6.48 5.56 -9.81
N CYS A 367 7.70 5.09 -9.59
CA CYS A 367 8.11 4.41 -8.36
C CYS A 367 9.23 5.17 -7.66
N LEU A 368 9.01 5.57 -6.43
CA LEU A 368 10.04 6.08 -5.54
C LEU A 368 10.56 4.93 -4.66
N GLU A 369 11.81 4.54 -4.84
CA GLU A 369 12.44 3.48 -4.03
C GLU A 369 12.58 3.90 -2.57
N LYS A 370 12.82 5.20 -2.34
CA LYS A 370 12.88 5.79 -1.00
C LYS A 370 12.73 7.30 -1.01
N VAL A 371 12.18 7.81 0.07
CA VAL A 371 12.18 9.23 0.45
C VAL A 371 12.75 9.33 1.85
N VAL A 372 13.85 10.07 2.02
CA VAL A 372 14.54 10.22 3.31
C VAL A 372 14.62 11.70 3.65
N VAL A 373 14.12 12.09 4.81
CA VAL A 373 14.21 13.46 5.34
C VAL A 373 15.00 13.44 6.62
N GLN A 374 16.07 14.21 6.70
CA GLN A 374 16.98 14.27 7.86
C GLN A 374 17.49 12.89 8.31
N GLY A 375 17.80 12.00 7.35
CA GLY A 375 18.28 10.66 7.62
C GLY A 375 17.19 9.65 8.01
N LYS A 376 15.93 10.08 8.19
CA LYS A 376 14.78 9.23 8.49
C LYS A 376 14.01 8.92 7.21
N GLN A 377 13.84 7.65 6.90
CA GLN A 377 12.99 7.24 5.79
C GLN A 377 11.53 7.55 6.09
N LEU A 378 10.85 8.18 5.15
CA LEU A 378 9.41 8.41 5.23
C LEU A 378 8.69 7.12 4.86
N ASP A 379 7.70 6.79 5.67
CA ASP A 379 6.77 5.72 5.46
C ASP A 379 5.46 6.33 4.95
N MET A 380 5.02 5.95 3.75
CA MET A 380 3.83 6.53 3.14
C MET A 380 2.55 6.20 3.91
N ASP A 381 2.54 5.15 4.73
CA ASP A 381 1.40 4.82 5.59
C ASP A 381 1.20 5.79 6.77
N LEU A 382 2.22 6.64 7.04
CA LEU A 382 2.12 7.72 8.03
C LEU A 382 1.62 9.06 7.45
N SER A 383 1.32 9.09 6.16
CA SER A 383 0.78 10.25 5.46
C SER A 383 -0.73 10.19 5.32
N ASP A 384 -1.33 11.34 5.05
CA ASP A 384 -2.64 11.39 4.42
C ASP A 384 -2.44 11.16 2.92
N LYS A 385 -2.84 10.00 2.42
CA LYS A 385 -2.56 9.57 1.05
C LYS A 385 -3.81 9.12 0.31
N ASP A 386 -3.78 9.29 -1.00
CA ASP A 386 -4.79 8.71 -1.88
C ASP A 386 -4.72 7.18 -1.84
N VAL A 387 -5.89 6.53 -1.84
CA VAL A 387 -6.01 5.06 -1.77
C VAL A 387 -5.38 4.32 -2.95
N SER A 388 -5.13 5.00 -4.07
CA SER A 388 -4.47 4.41 -5.24
C SER A 388 -2.96 4.21 -5.08
N ILE A 389 -2.34 4.84 -4.06
CA ILE A 389 -0.91 4.76 -3.82
C ILE A 389 -0.58 3.46 -3.09
N SER A 390 0.39 2.71 -3.62
CA SER A 390 0.99 1.58 -2.93
C SER A 390 2.20 2.06 -2.13
N SER A 391 2.20 1.85 -0.83
CA SER A 391 3.21 2.43 0.07
C SER A 391 4.56 1.71 0.02
N HIS A 392 4.54 0.40 -0.20
CA HIS A 392 5.73 -0.44 -0.06
C HIS A 392 6.08 -1.24 -1.32
N SER A 393 5.18 -1.28 -2.32
CA SER A 393 5.33 -2.13 -3.50
C SER A 393 5.26 -1.33 -4.80
N CYS A 394 6.22 -1.53 -5.66
CA CYS A 394 6.25 -1.00 -7.03
C CYS A 394 6.18 -2.14 -8.04
N PRO A 395 5.57 -1.92 -9.22
CA PRO A 395 5.69 -2.86 -10.32
C PRO A 395 7.14 -2.97 -10.80
N VAL A 396 7.58 -4.18 -11.08
CA VAL A 396 8.82 -4.40 -11.85
C VAL A 396 8.49 -4.12 -13.31
N ARG A 397 9.25 -3.27 -13.96
CA ARG A 397 9.11 -2.92 -15.38
C ARG A 397 10.04 -3.74 -16.25
#